data_ea0e4761f7f1cb5f12687424569e37e0
#
_entry.id   ea0e4761f7f1cb5f12687424569e37e0
#
_cell.length_a   1.000
_cell.length_b   1.000
_cell.length_c   1.000
_cell.angle_alpha   90.00
_cell.angle_beta   90.00
_cell.angle_gamma   90.00
#
_symmetry.space_group_name_H-M   'P 1'
#
loop_
_entity.id
_entity.type
_entity.pdbx_description
1 polymer ?
#
loop_
_entity_poly.entity_id
_entity_poly.type
_entity_poly.pdbx_seq_one_letter_code
_entity_poly.pdbx_strand_id
1 'polypeptide(L)'
;MKRVLVAYFSLTGKTEKMAEYVAEGVRFSGHEAMVKKMSEIKSAEALAGYDGYIFGSPTYYRDLAESAKTFLFLGRKAGLAGKLGGAFGAYSHDGSAPSIIIDTLEHIYNMEPSKLGGFRLKESEVDTTEGMRACQAYGKAFGEQLGN
;
A
#
# COMPACT_ATOMS: atom_id res chain seq x y z
N MET A 1 -12.83 -14.03 -7.71
CA MET A 1 -12.19 -12.70 -7.75
C MET A 1 -12.20 -12.08 -6.37
N LYS A 2 -11.03 -11.68 -5.90
CA LYS A 2 -10.88 -11.06 -4.58
C LYS A 2 -10.77 -9.55 -4.71
N ARG A 3 -10.90 -8.84 -3.58
CA ARG A 3 -10.89 -7.38 -3.55
C ARG A 3 -9.71 -6.88 -2.75
N VAL A 4 -8.97 -5.95 -3.33
CA VAL A 4 -7.79 -5.34 -2.69
C VAL A 4 -8.05 -3.84 -2.50
N LEU A 5 -7.77 -3.34 -1.30
CA LEU A 5 -7.81 -1.90 -1.03
C LEU A 5 -6.39 -1.35 -1.16
N VAL A 6 -6.22 -0.35 -2.01
CA VAL A 6 -4.97 0.41 -2.14
C VAL A 6 -5.24 1.78 -1.53
N ALA A 7 -4.78 2.00 -0.31
CA ALA A 7 -5.00 3.26 0.41
C ALA A 7 -3.68 4.01 0.54
N TYR A 8 -3.70 5.33 0.30
CA TYR A 8 -2.47 6.12 0.26
C TYR A 8 -2.64 7.48 0.89
N PHE A 9 -1.51 8.05 1.28
CA PHE A 9 -1.34 9.46 1.59
C PHE A 9 -0.30 10.03 0.62
N SER A 10 -0.58 11.21 0.05
CA SER A 10 0.34 11.88 -0.89
C SER A 10 0.25 13.38 -0.76
N LEU A 11 1.38 14.07 -0.75
CA LEU A 11 1.43 15.54 -0.79
C LEU A 11 1.72 16.06 -2.19
N THR A 12 2.67 15.45 -2.89
CA THR A 12 3.15 15.93 -4.19
C THR A 12 2.51 15.21 -5.37
N GLY A 13 1.69 14.21 -5.11
CA GLY A 13 1.07 13.39 -6.15
C GLY A 13 1.89 12.18 -6.58
N LYS A 14 3.12 12.02 -6.11
CA LYS A 14 3.97 10.90 -6.53
C LYS A 14 3.46 9.56 -5.95
N THR A 15 3.17 9.52 -4.66
CA THR A 15 2.63 8.32 -4.03
C THR A 15 1.23 8.00 -4.57
N GLU A 16 0.44 9.03 -4.89
CA GLU A 16 -0.86 8.83 -5.54
C GLU A 16 -0.71 8.13 -6.89
N LYS A 17 0.23 8.59 -7.71
CA LYS A 17 0.50 7.98 -9.01
C LYS A 17 0.93 6.53 -8.85
N MET A 18 1.79 6.24 -7.88
CA MET A 18 2.19 4.87 -7.56
C MET A 18 0.98 4.02 -7.18
N ALA A 19 0.06 4.57 -6.38
CA ALA A 19 -1.15 3.85 -5.96
C ALA A 19 -1.97 3.41 -7.16
N GLU A 20 -2.14 4.29 -8.16
CA GLU A 20 -2.88 3.96 -9.38
C GLU A 20 -2.19 2.84 -10.16
N TYR A 21 -0.88 2.90 -10.32
CA TYR A 21 -0.12 1.88 -11.04
C TYR A 21 -0.11 0.54 -10.30
N VAL A 22 0.01 0.56 -8.97
CA VAL A 22 -0.04 -0.66 -8.16
C VAL A 22 -1.42 -1.31 -8.32
N ALA A 23 -2.48 -0.51 -8.28
CA ALA A 23 -3.84 -1.01 -8.46
C ALA A 23 -4.03 -1.64 -9.86
N GLU A 24 -3.46 -1.03 -10.90
CA GLU A 24 -3.48 -1.62 -12.24
C GLU A 24 -2.84 -3.01 -12.24
N GLY A 25 -1.71 -3.13 -11.56
CA GLY A 25 -1.03 -4.43 -11.44
C GLY A 25 -1.89 -5.48 -10.76
N VAL A 26 -2.57 -5.11 -9.68
CA VAL A 26 -3.53 -6.01 -9.02
C VAL A 26 -4.60 -6.47 -10.00
N ARG A 27 -5.13 -5.56 -10.80
CA ARG A 27 -6.15 -5.88 -11.81
C ARG A 27 -5.60 -6.82 -12.89
N PHE A 28 -4.33 -6.66 -13.24
CA PHE A 28 -3.67 -7.57 -14.19
C PHE A 28 -3.66 -9.01 -13.69
N SER A 29 -3.68 -9.23 -12.39
CA SER A 29 -3.71 -10.57 -11.80
C SER A 29 -5.12 -11.17 -11.76
N GLY A 30 -6.14 -10.41 -12.18
CA GLY A 30 -7.52 -10.88 -12.22
C GLY A 30 -8.37 -10.52 -11.01
N HIS A 31 -7.87 -9.65 -10.12
CA HIS A 31 -8.61 -9.21 -8.93
C HIS A 31 -9.11 -7.79 -9.06
N GLU A 32 -10.04 -7.40 -8.20
CA GLU A 32 -10.49 -6.01 -8.09
C GLU A 32 -9.52 -5.23 -7.22
N ALA A 33 -9.30 -3.97 -7.57
CA ALA A 33 -8.52 -3.05 -6.76
C ALA A 33 -9.27 -1.75 -6.64
N MET A 34 -9.40 -1.25 -5.40
CA MET A 34 -10.01 0.04 -5.11
C MET A 34 -8.94 0.96 -4.57
N VAL A 35 -8.81 2.13 -5.20
CA VAL A 35 -7.83 3.15 -4.79
C VAL A 35 -8.55 4.21 -3.98
N LYS A 36 -8.09 4.46 -2.76
CA LYS A 36 -8.68 5.47 -1.89
C LYS A 36 -7.60 6.26 -1.17
N LYS A 37 -7.88 7.54 -0.92
CA LYS A 37 -7.06 8.33 -0.01
C LYS A 37 -7.30 7.84 1.41
N MET A 38 -6.26 7.80 2.22
CA MET A 38 -6.42 7.43 3.65
C MET A 38 -7.41 8.35 4.35
N SER A 39 -7.47 9.63 3.96
CA SER A 39 -8.40 10.61 4.51
C SER A 39 -9.87 10.30 4.24
N GLU A 40 -10.15 9.48 3.24
CA GLU A 40 -11.52 9.07 2.90
C GLU A 40 -12.01 7.90 3.76
N ILE A 41 -11.11 7.23 4.47
CA ILE A 41 -11.43 6.08 5.30
C ILE A 41 -11.44 6.54 6.75
N LYS A 42 -12.64 6.70 7.32
CA LYS A 42 -12.82 7.34 8.62
C LYS A 42 -13.28 6.40 9.72
N SER A 43 -13.50 5.14 9.41
CA SER A 43 -13.95 4.16 10.41
C SER A 43 -13.31 2.81 10.16
N ALA A 44 -13.28 1.98 11.21
CA ALA A 44 -12.79 0.62 11.08
C ALA A 44 -13.66 -0.20 10.11
N GLU A 45 -14.96 0.05 10.11
CA GLU A 45 -15.90 -0.63 9.21
C GLU A 45 -15.59 -0.30 7.73
N ALA A 46 -15.23 0.94 7.44
CA ALA A 46 -14.89 1.36 6.08
C ALA A 46 -13.59 0.69 5.60
N LEU A 47 -12.70 0.36 6.53
CA LEU A 47 -11.44 -0.31 6.23
C LEU A 47 -11.62 -1.83 6.11
N ALA A 48 -12.59 -2.41 6.78
CA ALA A 48 -12.81 -3.86 6.77
C ALA A 48 -13.45 -4.33 5.45
N GLY A 49 -13.45 -5.64 5.22
CA GLY A 49 -14.19 -6.25 4.13
C GLY A 49 -13.41 -6.49 2.84
N TYR A 50 -12.11 -6.25 2.85
CA TYR A 50 -11.24 -6.57 1.72
C TYR A 50 -10.47 -7.86 1.99
N ASP A 51 -9.97 -8.47 0.92
CA ASP A 51 -9.16 -9.69 1.01
C ASP A 51 -7.68 -9.39 1.14
N GLY A 52 -7.25 -8.24 0.65
CA GLY A 52 -5.88 -7.78 0.75
C GLY A 52 -5.82 -6.26 0.88
N TYR A 53 -4.71 -5.79 1.44
CA TYR A 53 -4.50 -4.37 1.74
C TYR A 53 -3.11 -3.94 1.32
N ILE A 54 -3.01 -2.85 0.56
CA ILE A 54 -1.73 -2.26 0.20
C ILE A 54 -1.79 -0.78 0.59
N PHE A 55 -0.88 -0.35 1.47
CA PHE A 55 -0.87 1.00 1.99
C PHE A 55 0.35 1.76 1.52
N GLY A 56 0.15 3.03 1.13
CA GLY A 56 1.21 3.86 0.59
C GLY A 56 1.39 5.16 1.35
N SER A 57 2.66 5.54 1.57
CA SER A 57 3.03 6.80 2.20
C SER A 57 4.42 7.22 1.74
N PRO A 58 4.66 8.52 1.51
CA PRO A 58 6.03 8.99 1.36
C PRO A 58 6.77 8.92 2.69
N THR A 59 8.10 9.00 2.63
CA THR A 59 8.95 9.02 3.83
C THR A 59 9.32 10.45 4.18
N TYR A 60 9.08 10.84 5.43
CA TYR A 60 9.49 12.13 5.97
C TYR A 60 10.33 11.92 7.23
N TYR A 61 11.55 12.50 7.26
CA TYR A 61 12.45 12.37 8.41
C TYR A 61 12.64 10.90 8.83
N ARG A 62 12.84 10.03 7.83
CA ARG A 62 13.00 8.58 8.03
C ARG A 62 11.78 7.89 8.64
N ASP A 63 10.61 8.48 8.49
CA ASP A 63 9.36 7.96 9.04
C ASP A 63 8.25 8.14 8.01
N LEU A 64 7.11 7.51 8.25
CA LEU A 64 5.94 7.73 7.40
C LEU A 64 5.26 9.03 7.80
N ALA A 65 4.40 9.54 6.91
CA ALA A 65 3.67 10.77 7.15
C ALA A 65 2.76 10.64 8.37
N GLU A 66 2.54 11.73 9.10
CA GLU A 66 1.70 11.75 10.30
C GLU A 66 0.28 11.26 10.00
N SER A 67 -0.30 11.65 8.86
CA SER A 67 -1.63 11.19 8.45
C SER A 67 -1.67 9.68 8.23
N ALA A 68 -0.59 9.10 7.74
CA ALA A 68 -0.50 7.65 7.56
C ALA A 68 -0.42 6.95 8.91
N LYS A 69 0.29 7.52 9.89
CA LYS A 69 0.32 6.98 11.24
C LYS A 69 -1.07 6.95 11.87
N THR A 70 -1.80 8.05 11.73
CA THR A 70 -3.18 8.16 12.24
C THR A 70 -4.06 7.10 11.61
N PHE A 71 -3.94 6.91 10.30
CA PHE A 71 -4.68 5.88 9.57
C PHE A 71 -4.34 4.48 10.09
N LEU A 72 -3.07 4.20 10.37
CA LEU A 72 -2.65 2.90 10.88
C LEU A 72 -3.24 2.62 12.28
N PHE A 73 -3.38 3.65 13.11
CA PHE A 73 -4.07 3.46 14.40
C PHE A 73 -5.52 3.03 14.21
N LEU A 74 -6.20 3.59 13.20
CA LEU A 74 -7.56 3.18 12.86
C LEU A 74 -7.63 1.70 12.49
N GLY A 75 -6.63 1.21 11.77
CA GLY A 75 -6.57 -0.17 11.31
C GLY A 75 -6.54 -1.21 12.43
N ARG A 76 -6.11 -0.82 13.62
CA ARG A 76 -6.05 -1.75 14.77
C ARG A 76 -7.42 -2.32 15.13
N LYS A 77 -8.50 -1.62 14.81
CA LYS A 77 -9.88 -2.03 15.15
C LYS A 77 -10.59 -2.71 13.99
N ALA A 78 -9.95 -2.84 12.84
CA ALA A 78 -10.62 -3.32 11.63
C ALA A 78 -10.62 -4.85 11.47
N GLY A 79 -9.86 -5.58 12.30
CA GLY A 79 -9.82 -7.03 12.21
C GLY A 79 -9.13 -7.54 10.97
N LEU A 80 -7.92 -7.06 10.70
CA LEU A 80 -7.16 -7.39 9.49
C LEU A 80 -6.28 -8.64 9.63
N ALA A 81 -6.30 -9.30 10.79
CA ALA A 81 -5.44 -10.45 11.04
C ALA A 81 -5.62 -11.54 9.97
N GLY A 82 -4.51 -12.08 9.49
CA GLY A 82 -4.52 -13.13 8.47
C GLY A 82 -4.71 -12.65 7.04
N LYS A 83 -5.06 -11.38 6.81
CA LYS A 83 -5.17 -10.82 5.48
C LYS A 83 -3.80 -10.51 4.90
N LEU A 84 -3.67 -10.53 3.58
CA LEU A 84 -2.41 -10.19 2.91
C LEU A 84 -2.19 -8.68 2.93
N GLY A 85 -0.99 -8.25 3.30
CA GLY A 85 -0.63 -6.85 3.43
C GLY A 85 0.61 -6.47 2.65
N GLY A 86 0.55 -5.33 1.97
CA GLY A 86 1.68 -4.76 1.24
C GLY A 86 1.82 -3.27 1.55
N ALA A 87 2.90 -2.69 1.07
CA ALA A 87 3.18 -1.27 1.28
C ALA A 87 4.05 -0.71 0.17
N PHE A 88 3.89 0.58 -0.09
CA PHE A 88 4.70 1.28 -1.10
C PHE A 88 4.89 2.74 -0.72
N GLY A 89 5.82 3.40 -1.40
CA GLY A 89 5.99 4.83 -1.21
C GLY A 89 7.08 5.41 -2.10
N ALA A 90 6.95 6.70 -2.40
CA ALA A 90 7.96 7.47 -3.09
C ALA A 90 8.87 8.14 -2.06
N TYR A 91 10.15 8.33 -2.41
CA TYR A 91 11.12 8.95 -1.51
C TYR A 91 12.13 9.78 -2.30
N SER A 92 12.77 10.74 -1.62
CA SER A 92 13.88 11.52 -2.20
C SER A 92 15.23 11.06 -1.65
N HIS A 93 15.36 10.89 -0.34
CA HIS A 93 16.62 10.51 0.31
C HIS A 93 16.53 9.20 1.09
N ASP A 94 15.44 8.95 1.78
CA ASP A 94 15.24 7.78 2.62
C ASP A 94 13.90 7.14 2.30
N GLY A 95 13.91 5.85 1.98
CA GLY A 95 12.71 5.09 1.61
C GLY A 95 12.20 4.18 2.72
N SER A 96 12.25 4.61 3.98
CA SER A 96 11.88 3.77 5.14
C SER A 96 10.38 3.54 5.31
N ALA A 97 9.51 4.41 4.78
CA ALA A 97 8.07 4.31 5.05
C ALA A 97 7.46 2.96 4.70
N PRO A 98 7.71 2.36 3.53
CA PRO A 98 7.12 1.05 3.22
C PRO A 98 7.52 -0.03 4.22
N SER A 99 8.78 -0.06 4.66
CA SER A 99 9.24 -1.04 5.66
C SER A 99 8.55 -0.85 7.00
N ILE A 100 8.35 0.40 7.42
CA ILE A 100 7.65 0.72 8.67
C ILE A 100 6.20 0.22 8.58
N ILE A 101 5.55 0.44 7.45
CA ILE A 101 4.18 -0.03 7.25
C ILE A 101 4.13 -1.56 7.30
N ILE A 102 4.99 -2.24 6.57
CA ILE A 102 5.03 -3.72 6.55
C ILE A 102 5.24 -4.27 7.97
N ASP A 103 6.16 -3.70 8.73
CA ASP A 103 6.40 -4.14 10.11
C ASP A 103 5.14 -3.98 10.97
N THR A 104 4.43 -2.88 10.79
CA THR A 104 3.19 -2.62 11.53
C THR A 104 2.11 -3.65 11.15
N LEU A 105 1.93 -3.90 9.85
CA LEU A 105 0.94 -4.86 9.38
C LEU A 105 1.23 -6.26 9.89
N GLU A 106 2.49 -6.68 9.86
CA GLU A 106 2.89 -8.01 10.28
C GLU A 106 2.83 -8.19 11.79
N HIS A 107 3.45 -7.28 12.54
CA HIS A 107 3.69 -7.48 13.97
C HIS A 107 2.61 -6.89 14.88
N ILE A 108 1.88 -5.88 14.42
CA ILE A 108 0.82 -5.26 15.21
C ILE A 108 -0.56 -5.80 14.79
N TYR A 109 -0.82 -5.92 13.48
CA TYR A 109 -2.12 -6.38 12.98
C TYR A 109 -2.17 -7.88 12.71
N ASN A 110 -1.04 -8.57 12.80
CA ASN A 110 -0.92 -10.01 12.53
C ASN A 110 -1.37 -10.39 11.12
N MET A 111 -1.06 -9.53 10.16
CA MET A 111 -1.33 -9.78 8.74
C MET A 111 -0.20 -10.61 8.14
N GLU A 112 -0.48 -11.27 7.01
CA GLU A 112 0.55 -11.92 6.22
C GLU A 112 1.24 -10.87 5.34
N PRO A 113 2.57 -10.67 5.46
CA PRO A 113 3.23 -9.68 4.62
C PRO A 113 3.40 -10.19 3.18
N SER A 114 3.35 -9.27 2.22
CA SER A 114 3.69 -9.56 0.83
C SER A 114 5.10 -10.15 0.73
N LYS A 115 5.29 -11.15 -0.13
CA LYS A 115 6.60 -11.78 -0.34
C LYS A 115 7.66 -10.79 -0.78
N LEU A 116 7.26 -9.74 -1.49
CA LEU A 116 8.17 -8.68 -1.93
C LEU A 116 8.43 -7.64 -0.85
N GLY A 117 7.73 -7.73 0.29
CA GLY A 117 7.84 -6.73 1.37
C GLY A 117 7.27 -5.40 0.94
N GLY A 118 7.89 -4.32 1.39
CA GLY A 118 7.52 -2.97 0.99
C GLY A 118 8.21 -2.57 -0.31
N PHE A 119 7.52 -1.80 -1.13
CA PHE A 119 8.03 -1.35 -2.43
C PHE A 119 8.28 0.15 -2.39
N ARG A 120 9.46 0.58 -2.86
CA ARG A 120 9.84 1.99 -2.87
C ARG A 120 10.42 2.40 -4.22
N LEU A 121 10.15 3.66 -4.60
CA LEU A 121 10.75 4.29 -5.78
C LEU A 121 11.23 5.68 -5.41
N LYS A 122 12.33 6.12 -6.01
CA LYS A 122 12.71 7.53 -5.93
C LYS A 122 11.65 8.36 -6.64
N GLU A 123 11.35 9.54 -6.13
CA GLU A 123 10.38 10.45 -6.74
C GLU A 123 10.67 10.69 -8.22
N SER A 124 11.94 10.80 -8.59
CA SER A 124 12.35 11.01 -9.98
C SER A 124 12.04 9.83 -10.89
N GLU A 125 11.84 8.64 -10.34
CA GLU A 125 11.56 7.43 -11.12
C GLU A 125 10.06 7.18 -11.33
N VAL A 126 9.21 7.81 -10.52
CA VAL A 126 7.76 7.54 -10.56
C VAL A 126 7.14 7.87 -11.92
N ASP A 127 7.61 8.94 -12.57
CA ASP A 127 7.05 9.37 -13.84
C ASP A 127 7.69 8.69 -15.07
N THR A 128 8.61 7.76 -14.84
CA THR A 128 9.23 7.02 -15.94
C THR A 128 8.43 5.77 -16.29
N THR A 129 8.62 5.26 -17.50
CA THR A 129 8.00 4.00 -17.93
C THR A 129 8.44 2.84 -17.05
N GLU A 130 9.72 2.81 -16.67
CA GLU A 130 10.26 1.77 -15.79
C GLU A 130 9.61 1.84 -14.41
N GLY A 131 9.41 3.04 -13.88
CA GLY A 131 8.75 3.23 -12.58
C GLY A 131 7.31 2.75 -12.61
N MET A 132 6.58 3.09 -13.66
CA MET A 132 5.22 2.60 -13.86
C MET A 132 5.18 1.07 -13.89
N ARG A 133 6.05 0.46 -14.68
CA ARG A 133 6.10 -1.00 -14.81
C ARG A 133 6.47 -1.68 -13.49
N ALA A 134 7.38 -1.08 -12.71
CA ALA A 134 7.77 -1.62 -11.41
C ALA A 134 6.60 -1.61 -10.44
N CYS A 135 5.80 -0.52 -10.43
CA CYS A 135 4.59 -0.45 -9.61
C CYS A 135 3.58 -1.51 -10.02
N GLN A 136 3.34 -1.64 -11.32
CA GLN A 136 2.42 -2.64 -11.86
C GLN A 136 2.89 -4.06 -11.53
N ALA A 137 4.19 -4.32 -11.61
CA ALA A 137 4.76 -5.62 -11.28
C ALA A 137 4.56 -5.95 -9.80
N TYR A 138 4.72 -4.97 -8.91
CA TYR A 138 4.46 -5.16 -7.48
C TYR A 138 3.00 -5.52 -7.24
N GLY A 139 2.07 -4.78 -7.83
CA GLY A 139 0.65 -5.04 -7.69
C GLY A 139 0.24 -6.40 -8.24
N LYS A 140 0.79 -6.78 -9.39
CA LYS A 140 0.52 -8.08 -10.00
C LYS A 140 1.02 -9.22 -9.12
N ALA A 141 2.24 -9.11 -8.61
CA ALA A 141 2.81 -10.12 -7.71
C ALA A 141 1.98 -10.25 -6.43
N PHE A 142 1.51 -9.13 -5.89
CA PHE A 142 0.62 -9.12 -4.72
C PHE A 142 -0.67 -9.89 -5.03
N GLY A 143 -1.31 -9.59 -6.15
CA GLY A 143 -2.54 -10.27 -6.55
C GLY A 143 -2.33 -11.77 -6.79
N GLU A 144 -1.21 -12.14 -7.38
CA GLU A 144 -0.86 -13.54 -7.60
C GLU A 144 -0.66 -14.29 -6.27
N GLN A 145 -0.01 -13.64 -5.31
CA GLN A 145 0.16 -14.23 -3.96
C GLN A 145 -1.19 -14.39 -3.25
N LEU A 146 -2.09 -13.45 -3.47
CA LEU A 146 -3.43 -13.50 -2.87
C LEU A 146 -4.22 -14.73 -3.37
N GLY A 147 -3.97 -15.14 -4.60
CA GLY A 147 -4.58 -16.33 -5.18
C GLY A 147 -6.08 -16.16 -5.47
N ASN A 148 -6.73 -17.25 -5.70
CA ASN A 148 -8.15 -17.25 -6.06
C ASN A 148 -9.05 -17.44 -4.84
#